data_3908c87c427f6a20ebf80d2f8a52951f
#
_entry.id   3908c87c427f6a20ebf80d2f8a52951f
#
_cell.length_a   1.000
_cell.length_b   1.000
_cell.length_c   1.000
_cell.angle_alpha   90.00
_cell.angle_beta   90.00
_cell.angle_gamma   90.00
#
_symmetry.space_group_name_H-M   'P 1'
#
loop_
_entity.id
_entity.type
_entity.pdbx_description
1 polymer ?
#
loop_
_entity_poly.entity_id
_entity_poly.type
_entity_poly.pdbx_seq_one_letter_code
_entity_poly.pdbx_strand_id
1 'polypeptide(L)'
;LMAIGTQTGAVKVFGQPGVEFYGQHTYVNNAGAELNIQLIEWVYGTGRLLSLTAANQLILWEPAXGATLVAIKVLPFDGKLKKVSSLCCSLNKDIVWIGTEGGNVYQFDLQTFSVREPVIYHDVVLEQIPPTYKLNPGAIEAIRQLPNDRNKLLIAYNRGLCVLWDLETSSVAKTYIAPGHGQSVGLFVNASGSQFTWYHADGSFATWSLNNTDPPKNVNYVPYGPDPCKSINRLFKGKREXXSLDLSIFSGGMPRSAYGDHSCISIHASDGDKICLDFTSKVIDFFVTYKEXXSDFAEVLVVLLEEEFCAYDLTDPKVPPIKNPYLHSVHASAVTCNYLSSQVTAEVYEQIIKAGELQDKHYSNIEWPINGGTLPXXSXDDNDNXXSIXXQEXE
;
A
#
# COMPACT_ATOMS: atom_id res chain seq x y z
N LEU A 1 -10.09 7.23 2.49
CA LEU A 1 -9.08 8.10 3.10
C LEU A 1 -7.70 7.75 2.57
N MET A 2 -6.90 8.75 2.33
CA MET A 2 -5.52 8.58 1.89
C MET A 2 -4.59 9.18 2.91
N ALA A 3 -3.59 8.41 3.33
CA ALA A 3 -2.58 8.89 4.25
C ALA A 3 -1.24 8.98 3.53
N ILE A 4 -0.50 10.03 3.79
CA ILE A 4 0.83 10.17 3.23
C ILE A 4 1.84 10.47 4.33
N GLY A 5 3.07 10.01 4.13
CA GLY A 5 4.18 10.32 4.99
C GLY A 5 5.27 11.04 4.22
N THR A 6 6.09 11.81 4.92
CA THR A 6 7.08 12.65 4.27
C THR A 6 8.48 12.42 4.85
N GLN A 7 9.46 13.00 4.17
CA GLN A 7 10.85 12.93 4.60
C GLN A 7 11.09 13.59 5.94
N THR A 8 10.28 14.58 6.30
CA THR A 8 10.51 15.34 7.53
C THR A 8 9.67 14.84 8.69
N GLY A 9 8.99 13.72 8.53
CA GLY A 9 8.24 13.12 9.62
C GLY A 9 6.79 13.59 9.71
N ALA A 10 6.30 14.25 8.70
CA ALA A 10 4.90 14.66 8.68
C ALA A 10 4.02 13.51 8.18
N VAL A 11 2.83 13.42 8.76
CA VAL A 11 1.80 12.49 8.32
C VAL A 11 0.54 13.31 8.05
N LYS A 12 -0.06 13.10 6.88
CA LYS A 12 -1.29 13.79 6.52
C LYS A 12 -2.34 12.79 6.07
N VAL A 13 -3.60 13.08 6.40
CA VAL A 13 -4.73 12.27 5.96
C VAL A 13 -5.68 13.17 5.18
N PHE A 14 -6.01 12.71 3.99
CA PHE A 14 -6.96 13.39 3.11
C PHE A 14 -8.15 12.50 2.87
N GLY A 15 -9.31 13.10 2.66
CA GLY A 15 -10.49 12.33 2.34
C GLY A 15 -11.61 13.24 1.88
N GLN A 16 -12.72 12.62 1.56
CA GLN A 16 -13.90 13.37 1.19
C GLN A 16 -14.90 13.27 2.33
N PRO A 17 -15.46 14.40 2.72
CA PRO A 17 -15.46 15.70 2.05
C PRO A 17 -14.24 16.57 2.35
N GLY A 18 -13.07 16.12 1.97
CA GLY A 18 -11.92 16.97 1.90
C GLY A 18 -11.31 17.35 3.22
N VAL A 19 -11.32 16.44 4.13
CA VAL A 19 -10.72 16.67 5.42
C VAL A 19 -9.22 16.50 5.34
N GLU A 20 -8.48 17.41 5.93
CA GLU A 20 -7.04 17.26 6.05
C GLU A 20 -6.65 17.20 7.51
N PHE A 21 -6.07 16.08 7.92
CA PHE A 21 -5.48 15.95 9.24
C PHE A 21 -3.98 15.97 9.10
N TYR A 22 -3.29 16.57 10.07
CA TYR A 22 -1.86 16.75 10.02
C TYR A 22 -1.24 16.39 11.33
N GLY A 23 -0.15 15.62 11.28
CA GLY A 23 0.66 15.32 12.44
C GLY A 23 2.13 15.44 12.09
N GLN A 24 2.93 15.81 13.05
CA GLN A 24 4.37 15.96 12.86
C GLN A 24 5.10 15.12 13.90
N HIS A 25 5.95 14.22 13.43
CA HIS A 25 6.77 13.43 14.32
C HIS A 25 7.95 14.30 14.77
N THR A 26 8.07 14.43 16.08
CA THR A 26 9.11 15.27 16.64
C THR A 26 10.14 14.50 17.46
N TYR A 27 9.96 13.19 17.62
CA TYR A 27 10.87 12.40 18.39
C TYR A 27 12.22 12.28 17.67
N VAL A 28 13.26 12.65 18.32
CA VAL A 28 14.62 12.51 17.81
C VAL A 28 15.45 11.84 18.89
N ASN A 29 16.09 10.73 18.56
CA ASN A 29 16.93 10.08 19.56
C ASN A 29 18.29 10.79 19.62
N ASN A 30 19.13 10.32 20.53
CA ASN A 30 20.42 10.96 20.76
C ASN A 30 21.36 10.89 19.56
N ALA A 31 21.10 9.99 18.64
CA ALA A 31 21.93 9.84 17.46
C ALA A 31 21.43 10.70 16.29
N GLY A 32 20.45 11.56 16.51
CA GLY A 32 19.88 12.34 15.42
C GLY A 32 19.09 11.48 14.46
N ALA A 33 18.16 10.72 15.00
CA ALA A 33 17.38 9.76 14.21
C ALA A 33 16.68 10.43 13.03
N GLU A 34 16.63 9.72 11.94
CA GLU A 34 15.95 10.20 10.75
C GLU A 34 14.44 10.14 10.97
N LEU A 35 13.79 11.22 10.63
CA LEU A 35 12.33 11.34 10.75
C LEU A 35 11.57 10.86 9.51
N ASN A 36 12.28 10.55 8.46
CA ASN A 36 11.71 10.11 7.19
C ASN A 36 10.72 8.96 7.41
N ILE A 37 9.48 9.16 7.03
CA ILE A 37 8.45 8.12 7.14
C ILE A 37 8.63 7.14 5.99
N GLN A 38 8.85 5.90 6.31
CA GLN A 38 9.10 4.88 5.29
C GLN A 38 7.93 3.96 5.06
N LEU A 39 7.16 3.66 6.08
CA LEU A 39 5.97 2.83 5.95
C LEU A 39 4.83 3.49 6.69
N ILE A 40 3.62 3.28 6.19
CA ILE A 40 2.44 3.78 6.84
C ILE A 40 1.31 2.78 6.63
N GLU A 41 0.51 2.53 7.67
CA GLU A 41 -0.56 1.55 7.65
C GLU A 41 -1.72 2.06 8.48
N TRP A 42 -2.94 1.85 7.98
CA TRP A 42 -4.13 2.08 8.78
C TRP A 42 -4.32 0.94 9.76
N VAL A 43 -4.73 1.28 10.98
CA VAL A 43 -5.21 0.27 11.91
C VAL A 43 -6.67 0.01 11.53
N TYR A 44 -6.93 -1.19 11.06
CA TYR A 44 -8.19 -1.53 10.43
C TYR A 44 -9.39 -1.21 11.33
N GLY A 45 -10.39 -0.58 10.74
CA GLY A 45 -11.62 -0.29 11.44
C GLY A 45 -11.56 0.86 12.43
N THR A 46 -10.44 1.59 12.43
CA THR A 46 -10.29 2.75 13.34
C THR A 46 -9.80 3.93 12.53
N GLY A 47 -9.67 5.06 13.17
CA GLY A 47 -9.02 6.20 12.53
C GLY A 47 -7.55 6.33 12.86
N ARG A 48 -6.97 5.29 13.45
CA ARG A 48 -5.57 5.33 13.86
C ARG A 48 -4.66 4.88 12.75
N LEU A 49 -3.46 5.44 12.75
CA LEU A 49 -2.42 5.12 11.77
C LEU A 49 -1.18 4.64 12.49
N LEU A 50 -0.47 3.73 11.85
CA LEU A 50 0.90 3.40 12.23
C LEU A 50 1.85 3.96 11.20
N SER A 51 2.95 4.52 11.65
CA SER A 51 4.05 4.89 10.76
C SER A 51 5.36 4.35 11.27
N LEU A 52 6.28 4.12 10.35
CA LEU A 52 7.62 3.67 10.67
C LEU A 52 8.60 4.66 10.07
N THR A 53 9.54 5.14 10.89
CA THR A 53 10.56 6.04 10.38
C THR A 53 11.80 5.28 9.90
N ALA A 54 12.64 5.97 9.17
CA ALA A 54 13.91 5.41 8.71
C ALA A 54 14.81 4.99 9.87
N ALA A 55 14.59 5.53 11.06
CA ALA A 55 15.36 5.15 12.24
C ALA A 55 14.72 3.98 13.00
N ASN A 56 13.80 3.28 12.38
CA ASN A 56 13.15 2.09 12.96
C ASN A 56 12.31 2.42 14.19
N GLN A 57 11.63 3.55 14.15
CA GLN A 57 10.70 3.95 15.20
C GLN A 57 9.27 3.75 14.74
N LEU A 58 8.48 3.09 15.55
CA LEU A 58 7.07 2.84 15.25
C LEU A 58 6.23 3.84 16.03
N ILE A 59 5.30 4.50 15.35
CA ILE A 59 4.48 5.55 15.93
C ILE A 59 3.02 5.26 15.66
N LEU A 60 2.21 5.36 16.71
CA LEU A 60 0.75 5.23 16.59
C LEU A 60 0.13 6.61 16.68
N TRP A 61 -0.64 6.97 15.68
CA TRP A 61 -1.29 8.26 15.57
C TRP A 61 -2.78 8.14 15.73
N GLU A 62 -3.39 9.14 16.33
CA GLU A 62 -4.84 9.17 16.53
C GLU A 62 -5.36 10.54 16.14
N PRO A 63 -6.52 10.60 15.45
CA PRO A 63 -7.11 11.91 15.13
C PRO A 63 -7.56 12.63 16.41
N ALA A 64 -7.41 13.92 16.36
CA ALA A 64 -7.79 14.73 17.50
C ALA A 64 -8.41 16.04 17.03
N UNK A 65 -8.89 16.67 17.85
CA UNK A 65 -9.54 17.88 17.58
C UNK A 65 -8.63 18.84 16.97
N GLY A 66 -9.23 19.62 16.11
CA GLY A 66 -8.48 20.58 15.36
C GLY A 66 -7.79 20.00 14.15
N ALA A 67 -8.34 18.93 13.64
CA ALA A 67 -7.79 18.27 12.44
C ALA A 67 -6.31 17.93 12.59
N THR A 68 -5.94 17.49 13.78
CA THR A 68 -4.58 17.07 14.05
C THR A 68 -4.50 15.56 14.20
N LEU A 69 -3.31 15.03 13.93
CA LEU A 69 -2.96 13.67 14.27
C LEU A 69 -1.96 13.74 15.42
N VAL A 70 -2.29 13.06 16.49
CA VAL A 70 -1.46 13.07 17.70
C VAL A 70 -0.73 11.74 17.80
N ALA A 71 0.58 11.80 18.00
CA ALA A 71 1.38 10.61 18.24
C ALA A 71 1.12 10.13 19.66
N ILE A 72 0.26 9.13 19.80
CA ILE A 72 -0.12 8.68 21.14
C ILE A 72 0.86 7.66 21.70
N LYS A 73 1.58 6.96 20.84
CA LYS A 73 2.64 6.04 21.29
C LYS A 73 3.78 6.08 20.32
N VAL A 74 4.99 6.01 20.85
CA VAL A 74 6.22 5.98 20.05
C VAL A 74 7.10 4.90 20.63
N LEU A 75 7.58 4.00 19.78
CA LEU A 75 8.50 2.95 20.22
C LEU A 75 9.68 2.88 19.26
N PRO A 76 10.85 3.32 19.69
CA PRO A 76 12.06 3.06 18.90
C PRO A 76 12.51 1.63 19.18
N PHE A 77 12.81 0.89 18.13
CA PHE A 77 13.23 -0.50 18.32
C PHE A 77 14.70 -0.61 18.72
N ASP A 78 15.54 0.34 18.40
CA ASP A 78 16.88 0.54 18.98
C ASP A 78 17.67 -0.77 19.14
N GLY A 79 17.72 -1.57 18.07
CA GLY A 79 18.46 -2.80 18.09
C GLY A 79 17.72 -4.00 18.68
N LYS A 80 16.55 -3.79 19.25
CA LYS A 80 15.74 -4.92 19.72
C LYS A 80 15.21 -5.76 18.58
N LEU A 81 14.91 -5.11 17.47
CA LEU A 81 14.52 -5.80 16.23
C LEU A 81 15.48 -5.34 15.14
N LYS A 82 15.72 -6.21 14.17
CA LYS A 82 16.33 -5.80 12.92
C LYS A 82 15.46 -4.75 12.26
N LYS A 83 15.98 -4.11 11.23
CA LYS A 83 15.23 -3.09 10.51
C LYS A 83 13.88 -3.64 10.05
N VAL A 84 12.82 -2.94 10.38
CA VAL A 84 11.48 -3.33 9.95
C VAL A 84 11.38 -3.08 8.45
N SER A 85 10.88 -4.07 7.73
CA SER A 85 10.75 -4.00 6.28
C SER A 85 9.32 -4.13 5.81
N SER A 86 8.40 -4.55 6.68
CA SER A 86 7.01 -4.77 6.26
C SER A 86 6.09 -4.70 7.48
N LEU A 87 4.90 -4.18 7.26
CA LEU A 87 3.86 -4.10 8.29
C LEU A 87 2.56 -4.64 7.71
N CYS A 88 1.77 -5.30 8.55
CA CYS A 88 0.44 -5.76 8.15
C CYS A 88 -0.48 -5.68 9.36
N CYS A 89 -1.37 -4.69 9.37
CA CYS A 89 -2.34 -4.58 10.45
C CYS A 89 -3.42 -5.65 10.29
N SER A 90 -3.80 -6.22 11.41
CA SER A 90 -4.80 -7.28 11.41
C SER A 90 -6.16 -6.72 11.00
N LEU A 91 -6.91 -7.52 10.25
CA LEU A 91 -8.27 -7.18 9.85
C LEU A 91 -9.27 -7.43 10.95
N ASN A 92 -8.90 -8.17 12.00
CA ASN A 92 -9.87 -8.57 13.03
C ASN A 92 -9.36 -8.50 14.46
N LYS A 93 -8.12 -8.09 14.68
CA LYS A 93 -7.56 -7.99 16.02
C LYS A 93 -6.75 -6.72 16.15
N ASP A 94 -6.48 -6.32 17.38
CA ASP A 94 -5.74 -5.07 17.64
C ASP A 94 -4.24 -5.37 17.69
N ILE A 95 -3.75 -5.93 16.61
CA ILE A 95 -2.34 -6.29 16.45
C ILE A 95 -1.86 -5.93 15.06
N VAL A 96 -0.53 -5.84 14.92
CA VAL A 96 0.12 -5.69 13.63
C VAL A 96 1.22 -6.73 13.54
N TRP A 97 1.38 -7.33 12.36
CA TRP A 97 2.51 -8.22 12.11
C TRP A 97 3.63 -7.39 11.51
N ILE A 98 4.81 -7.56 12.09
CA ILE A 98 6.00 -6.79 11.74
C ILE A 98 7.02 -7.73 11.14
N GLY A 99 7.36 -7.53 9.88
CA GLY A 99 8.43 -8.27 9.23
C GLY A 99 9.71 -7.46 9.23
N THR A 100 10.84 -8.14 9.36
CA THR A 100 12.12 -7.44 9.43
C THR A 100 13.09 -7.95 8.39
N GLU A 101 14.18 -7.22 8.24
CA GLU A 101 15.26 -7.63 7.36
C GLU A 101 15.95 -8.90 7.81
N GLY A 102 15.76 -9.29 9.07
CA GLY A 102 16.27 -10.55 9.56
C GLY A 102 15.45 -11.77 9.15
N GLY A 103 14.28 -11.56 8.54
CA GLY A 103 13.50 -12.67 8.02
C GLY A 103 12.49 -13.25 9.01
N ASN A 104 12.26 -12.58 10.11
CA ASN A 104 11.26 -13.02 11.08
C ASN A 104 10.05 -12.12 11.07
N VAL A 105 8.90 -12.67 11.47
CA VAL A 105 7.66 -11.91 11.60
C VAL A 105 7.25 -11.91 13.05
N TYR A 106 7.07 -10.73 13.61
CA TYR A 106 6.71 -10.54 15.00
C TYR A 106 5.26 -10.12 15.10
N GLN A 107 4.58 -10.60 16.12
CA GLN A 107 3.24 -10.15 16.44
C GLN A 107 3.36 -9.00 17.43
N PHE A 108 2.73 -7.89 17.14
CA PHE A 108 2.86 -6.68 17.94
C PHE A 108 1.49 -6.26 18.42
N ASP A 109 1.36 -6.15 19.75
CA ASP A 109 0.09 -5.79 20.37
C ASP A 109 -0.04 -4.27 20.41
N LEU A 110 -1.10 -3.75 19.80
CA LEU A 110 -1.28 -2.30 19.72
C LEU A 110 -1.75 -1.68 21.03
N GLN A 111 -2.36 -2.45 21.91
CA GLN A 111 -2.78 -1.90 23.20
C GLN A 111 -1.61 -1.74 24.15
N THR A 112 -0.79 -2.77 24.28
CA THR A 112 0.40 -2.69 25.13
C THR A 112 1.59 -2.05 24.42
N PHE A 113 1.48 -1.95 23.12
CA PHE A 113 2.53 -1.42 22.24
C PHE A 113 3.83 -2.16 22.44
N SER A 114 3.76 -3.48 22.34
CA SER A 114 4.91 -4.34 22.57
C SER A 114 4.79 -5.62 21.76
N VAL A 115 5.95 -6.23 21.51
CA VAL A 115 6.02 -7.52 20.82
C VAL A 115 5.50 -8.61 21.74
N ARG A 116 4.79 -9.58 21.16
CA ARG A 116 4.34 -10.73 21.92
C ARG A 116 4.48 -12.00 21.09
N GLU A 117 4.47 -13.12 21.82
CA GLU A 117 4.53 -14.42 21.19
C GLU A 117 3.22 -14.73 20.45
N PRO A 118 3.25 -15.59 19.45
CA PRO A 118 4.44 -16.26 18.90
C PRO A 118 5.13 -15.43 17.83
N VAL A 119 6.39 -15.74 17.60
CA VAL A 119 7.19 -15.17 16.51
C VAL A 119 7.27 -16.21 15.39
N ILE A 120 7.16 -15.76 14.16
CA ILE A 120 7.34 -16.63 13.00
C ILE A 120 8.79 -16.55 12.58
N TYR A 121 9.60 -17.47 13.10
CA TYR A 121 11.03 -17.49 12.82
C TYR A 121 11.29 -18.13 11.47
N HIS A 122 12.23 -17.55 10.72
CA HIS A 122 12.54 -18.12 9.41
C HIS A 122 13.10 -19.54 9.52
N ASP A 123 13.80 -19.86 10.59
CA ASP A 123 14.30 -21.21 10.78
C ASP A 123 13.17 -22.23 10.87
N VAL A 124 12.09 -21.87 11.57
CA VAL A 124 10.93 -22.72 11.69
C VAL A 124 10.24 -22.90 10.36
N VAL A 125 10.12 -21.81 9.62
CA VAL A 125 9.52 -21.88 8.29
C VAL A 125 10.34 -22.79 7.37
N LEU A 126 11.65 -22.65 7.39
CA LEU A 126 12.51 -23.45 6.51
C LEU A 126 12.44 -24.94 6.80
N GLU A 127 12.16 -25.33 8.04
CA GLU A 127 12.00 -26.75 8.37
C GLU A 127 10.75 -27.36 7.74
N GLN A 128 9.80 -26.54 7.30
CA GLN A 128 8.50 -27.01 6.84
C GLN A 128 8.31 -26.87 5.34
N ILE A 129 9.34 -26.45 4.60
CA ILE A 129 9.22 -26.26 3.16
C ILE A 129 10.06 -27.29 2.44
N PRO A 130 9.86 -27.46 1.12
CA PRO A 130 10.62 -28.49 0.40
C PRO A 130 12.12 -28.28 0.51
N PRO A 131 12.88 -29.35 0.73
CA PRO A 131 14.34 -29.23 0.89
C PRO A 131 15.06 -28.79 -0.35
N THR A 132 14.40 -28.78 -1.50
CA THR A 132 14.99 -28.23 -2.71
C THR A 132 15.24 -26.73 -2.61
N TYR A 133 14.51 -26.02 -1.74
CA TYR A 133 14.79 -24.62 -1.48
C TYR A 133 15.94 -24.54 -0.47
N LYS A 134 17.11 -24.10 -0.94
CA LYS A 134 18.32 -24.14 -0.12
C LYS A 134 18.89 -22.77 0.17
N LEU A 135 18.16 -21.70 -0.15
CA LEU A 135 18.65 -20.35 0.05
C LEU A 135 18.31 -19.87 1.45
N ASN A 136 19.09 -18.91 1.96
CA ASN A 136 18.62 -18.10 3.07
C ASN A 136 17.50 -17.22 2.50
N PRO A 137 16.30 -17.24 3.09
CA PRO A 137 15.19 -16.55 2.43
C PRO A 137 15.30 -15.03 2.47
N GLY A 138 16.08 -14.48 3.39
CA GLY A 138 16.30 -13.05 3.44
C GLY A 138 15.18 -12.29 4.12
N ALA A 139 15.15 -10.99 3.84
CA ALA A 139 14.21 -10.07 4.48
C ALA A 139 12.77 -10.41 4.15
N ILE A 140 11.88 -10.03 5.07
CA ILE A 140 10.44 -10.09 4.80
C ILE A 140 10.09 -8.91 3.88
N GLU A 141 9.54 -9.22 2.71
CA GLU A 141 9.23 -8.17 1.75
C GLU A 141 7.76 -7.80 1.72
N ALA A 142 6.87 -8.71 2.11
CA ALA A 142 5.45 -8.40 2.17
C ALA A 142 4.75 -9.38 3.10
N ILE A 143 3.72 -8.89 3.77
CA ILE A 143 2.84 -9.70 4.61
C ILE A 143 1.42 -9.29 4.26
N ARG A 144 0.57 -10.29 3.99
CA ARG A 144 -0.85 -10.02 3.71
C ARG A 144 -1.71 -11.01 4.47
N GLN A 145 -2.66 -10.50 5.26
CA GLN A 145 -3.67 -11.37 5.84
C GLN A 145 -4.72 -11.64 4.77
N LEU A 146 -5.15 -12.89 4.64
CA LEU A 146 -6.13 -13.20 3.61
C LEU A 146 -7.49 -12.61 3.96
N PRO A 147 -8.17 -11.99 3.00
CA PRO A 147 -9.47 -11.39 3.30
C PRO A 147 -10.56 -12.42 3.58
N ASN A 148 -10.41 -13.63 3.05
CA ASN A 148 -11.41 -14.68 3.21
C ASN A 148 -11.05 -15.68 4.29
N ASP A 149 -9.90 -15.56 4.91
CA ASP A 149 -9.48 -16.48 5.99
C ASP A 149 -8.51 -15.75 6.91
N ARG A 150 -9.06 -15.17 7.98
CA ARG A 150 -8.29 -14.29 8.86
C ARG A 150 -7.21 -15.03 9.65
N ASN A 151 -7.20 -16.36 9.60
CA ASN A 151 -6.17 -17.15 10.26
C ASN A 151 -4.98 -17.44 9.35
N LYS A 152 -4.94 -16.88 8.17
CA LYS A 152 -3.85 -17.12 7.23
C LYS A 152 -3.11 -15.83 6.88
N LEU A 153 -1.80 -15.93 6.91
CA LEU A 153 -0.92 -14.86 6.43
C LEU A 153 -0.13 -15.34 5.23
N LEU A 154 -0.08 -14.52 4.21
CA LEU A 154 0.81 -14.76 3.08
C LEU A 154 2.06 -13.94 3.31
N ILE A 155 3.22 -14.58 3.34
CA ILE A 155 4.49 -13.96 3.70
C ILE A 155 5.47 -14.16 2.56
N ALA A 156 5.96 -13.08 1.99
CA ALA A 156 6.95 -13.14 0.91
C ALA A 156 8.32 -12.77 1.44
N TYR A 157 9.28 -13.63 1.17
CA TYR A 157 10.67 -13.45 1.55
C TYR A 157 11.47 -12.98 0.33
N ASN A 158 12.57 -12.34 0.59
CA ASN A 158 13.39 -11.68 -0.42
C ASN A 158 13.81 -12.61 -1.56
N ARG A 159 14.19 -13.85 -1.24
CA ARG A 159 14.83 -14.73 -2.21
C ARG A 159 13.91 -15.79 -2.77
N GLY A 160 12.74 -15.37 -3.22
CA GLY A 160 11.88 -16.24 -4.03
C GLY A 160 11.12 -17.29 -3.24
N LEU A 161 10.88 -17.04 -1.97
CA LEU A 161 10.05 -17.90 -1.14
C LEU A 161 8.83 -17.13 -0.70
N CYS A 162 7.66 -17.73 -0.83
CA CYS A 162 6.43 -17.20 -0.27
C CYS A 162 5.72 -18.35 0.41
N VAL A 163 5.22 -18.12 1.63
CA VAL A 163 4.50 -19.15 2.35
C VAL A 163 3.14 -18.63 2.78
N LEU A 164 2.19 -19.54 2.85
CA LEU A 164 0.91 -19.29 3.48
C LEU A 164 1.00 -19.88 4.89
N TRP A 165 1.00 -19.02 5.88
CA TRP A 165 1.19 -19.40 7.27
C TRP A 165 -0.15 -19.50 7.95
N ASP A 166 -0.37 -20.59 8.67
CA ASP A 166 -1.58 -20.81 9.44
C ASP A 166 -1.34 -20.31 10.86
N LEU A 167 -2.03 -19.24 11.24
CA LEU A 167 -1.87 -18.64 12.56
C LEU A 167 -2.45 -19.55 13.66
N GLU A 168 -3.43 -20.36 13.32
CA GLU A 168 -4.06 -21.22 14.29
C GLU A 168 -3.17 -22.38 14.70
N THR A 169 -2.50 -22.99 13.72
CA THR A 169 -1.62 -24.14 13.98
C THR A 169 -0.15 -23.73 14.10
N SER A 170 0.18 -22.47 13.82
CA SER A 170 1.56 -21.98 13.80
C SER A 170 2.44 -22.83 12.89
N SER A 171 1.98 -23.01 11.67
CA SER A 171 2.70 -23.85 10.72
C SER A 171 2.46 -23.39 9.30
N VAL A 172 3.32 -23.84 8.40
CA VAL A 172 3.21 -23.54 6.97
C VAL A 172 2.07 -24.36 6.37
N ALA A 173 1.08 -23.70 5.81
CA ALA A 173 -0.01 -24.38 5.12
C ALA A 173 0.34 -24.67 3.68
N LYS A 174 0.97 -23.74 2.99
CA LYS A 174 1.35 -23.90 1.58
C LYS A 174 2.64 -23.15 1.32
N THR A 175 3.37 -23.61 0.30
CA THR A 175 4.66 -23.05 -0.08
C THR A 175 4.64 -22.69 -1.56
N TYR A 176 5.14 -21.50 -1.88
CA TYR A 176 5.26 -21.03 -3.26
C TYR A 176 6.71 -20.63 -3.48
N ILE A 177 7.32 -21.17 -4.52
CA ILE A 177 8.76 -20.99 -4.72
C ILE A 177 9.01 -20.50 -6.14
N ALA A 178 9.68 -19.39 -6.27
CA ALA A 178 10.04 -18.81 -7.56
C ALA A 178 11.42 -18.15 -7.49
N PRO A 179 12.46 -18.92 -7.24
CA PRO A 179 13.80 -18.35 -7.22
C PRO A 179 14.24 -18.01 -8.63
N GLY A 180 15.21 -17.15 -8.76
CA GLY A 180 15.74 -16.81 -10.07
C GLY A 180 15.11 -15.59 -10.71
N HIS A 181 14.18 -14.93 -9.99
CA HIS A 181 13.56 -13.71 -10.50
C HIS A 181 14.08 -12.46 -9.79
N GLY A 182 15.23 -12.58 -9.15
CA GLY A 182 15.73 -11.51 -8.35
C GLY A 182 14.94 -11.42 -7.05
N GLN A 183 14.99 -10.26 -6.43
CA GLN A 183 14.30 -10.09 -5.15
C GLN A 183 12.79 -10.08 -5.34
N SER A 184 12.09 -10.66 -4.40
CA SER A 184 10.66 -10.43 -4.28
C SER A 184 10.44 -8.96 -3.97
N VAL A 185 9.50 -8.32 -4.65
CA VAL A 185 9.21 -6.92 -4.35
C VAL A 185 7.90 -6.79 -3.61
N GLY A 186 6.86 -7.49 -4.05
CA GLY A 186 5.60 -7.39 -3.35
C GLY A 186 4.58 -8.39 -3.82
N LEU A 187 3.42 -8.31 -3.18
CA LEU A 187 2.29 -9.19 -3.42
C LEU A 187 1.03 -8.35 -3.61
N PHE A 188 0.16 -8.80 -4.48
CA PHE A 188 -1.19 -8.29 -4.58
C PHE A 188 -2.16 -9.45 -4.41
N VAL A 189 -3.06 -9.37 -3.42
CA VAL A 189 -4.05 -10.42 -3.18
C VAL A 189 -5.39 -9.90 -3.70
N ASN A 190 -6.10 -10.72 -4.47
CA ASN A 190 -7.38 -10.29 -5.03
C ASN A 190 -8.46 -10.27 -3.95
N ALA A 191 -9.60 -9.67 -4.29
CA ALA A 191 -10.64 -9.39 -3.30
C ALA A 191 -11.20 -10.63 -2.63
N SER A 192 -11.31 -11.73 -3.37
CA SER A 192 -11.87 -12.96 -2.81
C SER A 192 -10.84 -13.79 -2.06
N GLY A 193 -9.56 -13.43 -2.13
CA GLY A 193 -8.53 -14.24 -1.51
C GLY A 193 -8.22 -15.53 -2.23
N SER A 194 -8.55 -15.62 -3.51
CA SER A 194 -8.34 -16.86 -4.27
C SER A 194 -7.02 -16.87 -5.04
N GLN A 195 -6.43 -15.70 -5.26
CA GLN A 195 -5.23 -15.56 -6.06
C GLN A 195 -4.35 -14.46 -5.48
N PHE A 196 -3.05 -14.57 -5.73
CA PHE A 196 -2.16 -13.45 -5.48
C PHE A 196 -1.22 -13.29 -6.67
N THR A 197 -0.81 -12.06 -6.92
CA THR A 197 0.19 -11.75 -7.93
C THR A 197 1.46 -11.35 -7.21
N TRP A 198 2.55 -12.00 -7.58
CA TRP A 198 3.85 -11.86 -6.94
C TRP A 198 4.75 -11.20 -7.95
N TYR A 199 5.35 -10.07 -7.59
CA TYR A 199 6.15 -9.31 -8.54
C TYR A 199 7.58 -9.14 -8.03
N HIS A 200 8.50 -8.97 -8.97
CA HIS A 200 9.91 -9.24 -8.72
C HIS A 200 10.82 -8.16 -9.27
N ALA A 201 12.07 -8.19 -8.79
CA ALA A 201 13.09 -7.22 -9.15
C ALA A 201 13.63 -7.38 -10.56
N ASP A 202 13.36 -8.51 -11.22
CA ASP A 202 13.77 -8.68 -12.61
C ASP A 202 12.74 -8.18 -13.62
N GLY A 203 11.68 -7.53 -13.14
CA GLY A 203 10.64 -6.99 -14.01
C GLY A 203 9.57 -8.00 -14.36
N SER A 204 9.53 -9.13 -13.68
CA SER A 204 8.53 -10.16 -13.91
C SER A 204 7.45 -10.14 -12.87
N PHE A 205 6.31 -10.73 -13.20
CA PHE A 205 5.28 -11.04 -12.23
C PHE A 205 4.45 -12.21 -12.72
N ALA A 206 3.78 -12.86 -11.78
CA ALA A 206 2.91 -13.99 -12.12
C ALA A 206 1.81 -14.08 -11.07
N THR A 207 0.67 -14.62 -11.49
CA THR A 207 -0.48 -14.80 -10.62
C THR A 207 -0.58 -16.26 -10.23
N TRP A 208 -0.60 -16.51 -8.93
CA TRP A 208 -0.64 -17.83 -8.33
C TRP A 208 -1.99 -18.06 -7.69
N SER A 209 -2.44 -19.32 -7.73
CA SER A 209 -3.66 -19.71 -7.03
C SER A 209 -3.36 -19.93 -5.55
N LEU A 210 -4.27 -19.43 -4.69
CA LEU A 210 -4.18 -19.74 -3.27
C LEU A 210 -4.87 -21.06 -2.92
N ASN A 211 -5.55 -21.66 -3.91
CA ASN A 211 -6.23 -22.94 -3.70
C ASN A 211 -5.32 -24.14 -3.92
N ASN A 212 -4.20 -23.94 -4.62
CA ASN A 212 -3.23 -25.00 -4.81
C ASN A 212 -1.85 -24.37 -4.97
N THR A 213 -0.82 -25.20 -5.03
CA THR A 213 0.55 -24.70 -5.11
C THR A 213 1.18 -24.90 -6.48
N ASP A 214 0.40 -25.30 -7.47
CA ASP A 214 0.94 -25.46 -8.82
C ASP A 214 1.43 -24.12 -9.34
N PRO A 215 2.62 -24.08 -9.94
CA PRO A 215 3.09 -22.83 -10.50
C PRO A 215 2.18 -22.35 -11.62
N PRO A 216 2.09 -21.03 -11.82
CA PRO A 216 1.36 -20.54 -12.98
C PRO A 216 2.03 -20.98 -14.26
N LYS A 217 1.26 -21.01 -15.35
CA LYS A 217 1.79 -21.45 -16.64
C LYS A 217 2.95 -20.59 -17.09
N ASN A 218 2.94 -19.32 -16.77
CA ASN A 218 4.00 -18.42 -17.19
C ASN A 218 4.56 -17.71 -15.96
N VAL A 219 5.46 -18.42 -15.26
CA VAL A 219 6.10 -17.83 -14.07
C VAL A 219 7.17 -16.81 -14.45
N ASN A 220 7.56 -16.78 -15.71
CA ASN A 220 8.66 -15.92 -16.19
C ASN A 220 8.14 -14.74 -17.00
N TYR A 221 6.88 -14.36 -16.84
CA TYR A 221 6.32 -13.28 -17.63
C TYR A 221 6.99 -11.96 -17.30
N VAL A 222 7.66 -11.39 -18.28
CA VAL A 222 8.33 -10.10 -18.19
C VAL A 222 7.69 -9.21 -19.23
N PRO A 223 6.82 -8.27 -18.83
CA PRO A 223 6.05 -7.53 -19.84
C PRO A 223 6.90 -6.76 -20.83
N TYR A 224 8.06 -6.31 -20.44
CA TYR A 224 8.93 -5.55 -21.33
C TYR A 224 10.17 -6.31 -21.76
N GLY A 225 10.20 -7.62 -21.48
CA GLY A 225 11.29 -8.47 -21.94
C GLY A 225 11.29 -8.63 -23.45
N PRO A 226 12.20 -9.45 -23.99
CA PRO A 226 13.07 -10.43 -23.29
C PRO A 226 14.37 -9.89 -22.73
N ASP A 227 14.76 -8.67 -23.11
CA ASP A 227 15.99 -8.11 -22.56
C ASP A 227 15.85 -7.85 -21.08
N PRO A 228 16.95 -7.78 -20.32
CA PRO A 228 16.86 -7.53 -18.88
C PRO A 228 16.09 -6.26 -18.57
N CYS A 229 15.25 -6.34 -17.55
CA CYS A 229 14.37 -5.25 -17.18
C CYS A 229 14.62 -4.80 -15.74
N LYS A 230 14.19 -3.57 -15.46
CA LYS A 230 14.23 -3.02 -14.12
C LYS A 230 13.13 -3.65 -13.27
N SER A 231 13.23 -3.48 -11.97
CA SER A 231 12.27 -4.01 -11.02
C SER A 231 10.86 -3.49 -11.27
N ILE A 232 9.87 -4.36 -11.07
CA ILE A 232 8.50 -3.89 -10.85
C ILE A 232 8.49 -3.24 -9.47
N ASN A 233 7.98 -2.02 -9.38
CA ASN A 233 7.98 -1.30 -8.11
C ASN A 233 6.68 -1.48 -7.33
N ARG A 234 5.57 -1.49 -8.03
CA ARG A 234 4.27 -1.64 -7.42
C ARG A 234 3.31 -2.22 -8.45
N LEU A 235 2.41 -3.07 -8.02
CA LEU A 235 1.48 -3.69 -8.97
C LEU A 235 0.11 -3.89 -8.33
N PHE A 236 -0.92 -3.58 -9.11
CA PHE A 236 -2.31 -3.89 -8.79
C PHE A 236 -2.90 -4.69 -9.93
N LYS A 237 -3.77 -5.62 -9.59
CA LYS A 237 -4.60 -6.31 -10.57
C LYS A 237 -6.02 -5.80 -10.46
N GLY A 238 -6.75 -5.92 -11.53
CA GLY A 238 -8.14 -5.55 -11.52
C GLY A 238 -8.83 -6.10 -12.74
N LYS A 239 -10.13 -5.81 -12.84
CA LYS A 239 -10.92 -6.21 -13.99
C LYS A 239 -11.68 -5.01 -14.51
N ARG A 240 -11.94 -5.02 -15.85
CA ARG A 240 -12.83 -4.04 -16.47
C ARG A 240 -14.11 -4.79 -16.83
N GLU A 241 -15.25 -4.23 -16.51
CA GLU A 241 -16.52 -4.93 -16.69
C GLU A 241 -16.82 -5.29 -18.12
N UNK A 242 -16.56 -4.39 -18.84
CA UNK A 242 -16.95 -4.54 -20.19
C UNK A 242 -16.20 -5.68 -20.82
N UNK A 243 -16.38 -6.59 -20.84
CA UNK A 243 -15.72 -7.62 -21.38
C UNK A 243 -14.99 -8.44 -20.37
N SER A 244 -15.05 -8.28 -19.17
CA SER A 244 -14.34 -9.00 -18.16
C SER A 244 -12.84 -9.08 -18.39
N LEU A 245 -12.27 -8.03 -18.90
CA LEU A 245 -10.83 -8.01 -19.16
C LEU A 245 -10.06 -7.93 -17.85
N ASP A 246 -8.98 -8.69 -17.75
CA ASP A 246 -8.03 -8.55 -16.65
C ASP A 246 -7.07 -7.42 -16.95
N LEU A 247 -6.77 -6.64 -15.93
CA LEU A 247 -5.83 -5.53 -16.01
C LEU A 247 -4.65 -5.79 -15.09
N SER A 248 -3.46 -5.47 -15.56
CA SER A 248 -2.26 -5.37 -14.75
C SER A 248 -1.81 -3.93 -14.78
N ILE A 249 -1.71 -3.32 -13.61
CA ILE A 249 -1.39 -1.90 -13.47
C ILE A 249 -0.14 -1.81 -12.63
N PHE A 250 0.96 -1.32 -13.21
CA PHE A 250 2.23 -1.43 -12.50
C PHE A 250 3.18 -0.31 -12.88
N SER A 251 4.11 -0.05 -12.00
CA SER A 251 5.21 0.87 -12.24
C SER A 251 6.51 0.08 -12.27
N GLY A 252 7.47 0.61 -13.01
CA GLY A 252 8.74 -0.08 -13.20
C GLY A 252 8.65 -1.10 -14.31
N GLY A 253 9.60 -2.02 -14.33
CA GLY A 253 9.61 -3.12 -15.30
C GLY A 253 10.16 -2.77 -16.66
N MET A 254 10.57 -1.54 -16.89
CA MET A 254 11.10 -1.14 -18.20
C MET A 254 12.44 -1.81 -18.48
N PRO A 255 12.80 -1.95 -19.76
CA PRO A 255 14.12 -2.51 -20.05
C PRO A 255 15.23 -1.68 -19.42
N ARG A 256 16.27 -2.36 -18.95
CA ARG A 256 17.42 -1.66 -18.36
C ARG A 256 18.09 -0.73 -19.33
N SER A 257 18.04 -1.06 -20.61
CA SER A 257 18.63 -0.23 -21.65
C SER A 257 17.81 1.01 -21.97
N ALA A 258 16.59 1.13 -21.39
CA ALA A 258 15.76 2.30 -21.65
C ALA A 258 16.48 3.54 -21.17
N TYR A 259 16.41 4.59 -22.00
CA TYR A 259 17.17 5.80 -21.74
C TYR A 259 16.47 6.64 -20.68
N GLY A 260 17.22 7.02 -19.66
CA GLY A 260 16.71 7.87 -18.61
C GLY A 260 15.83 7.12 -17.63
N ASP A 261 15.42 7.84 -16.60
CA ASP A 261 14.49 7.31 -15.62
C ASP A 261 13.10 7.76 -16.01
N HIS A 262 12.32 6.80 -16.47
CA HIS A 262 10.95 7.09 -16.87
C HIS A 262 10.04 7.01 -15.67
N SER A 263 9.28 8.08 -15.46
CA SER A 263 8.22 8.08 -14.46
C SER A 263 6.95 7.71 -15.16
N CYS A 264 6.61 6.42 -15.14
CA CYS A 264 5.44 5.98 -15.85
C CYS A 264 4.73 4.85 -15.14
N ILE A 265 3.47 4.69 -15.51
CA ILE A 265 2.64 3.58 -15.03
C ILE A 265 2.06 2.90 -16.25
N SER A 266 2.21 1.58 -16.28
CA SER A 266 1.74 0.74 -17.38
C SER A 266 0.41 0.12 -17.01
N ILE A 267 -0.50 0.08 -17.98
CA ILE A 267 -1.79 -0.56 -17.82
C ILE A 267 -1.94 -1.55 -18.98
N HIS A 268 -1.85 -2.83 -18.67
CA HIS A 268 -1.89 -3.88 -19.67
C HIS A 268 -3.15 -4.70 -19.49
N ALA A 269 -3.93 -4.84 -20.54
CA ALA A 269 -5.16 -5.61 -20.51
C ALA A 269 -4.92 -6.98 -21.11
N SER A 270 -5.73 -7.93 -20.69
CA SER A 270 -5.59 -9.32 -21.15
C SER A 270 -5.88 -9.52 -22.62
N ASP A 271 -6.54 -8.56 -23.27
CA ASP A 271 -6.74 -8.63 -24.73
C ASP A 271 -5.54 -8.11 -25.52
N GLY A 272 -4.47 -7.70 -24.84
CA GLY A 272 -3.26 -7.20 -25.49
C GLY A 272 -3.17 -5.69 -25.56
N ASP A 273 -4.21 -4.99 -25.16
CA ASP A 273 -4.18 -3.53 -25.11
C ASP A 273 -3.20 -3.06 -24.06
N LYS A 274 -2.40 -2.04 -24.39
CA LYS A 274 -1.38 -1.53 -23.48
C LYS A 274 -1.35 -0.02 -23.52
N ILE A 275 -1.33 0.57 -22.35
CA ILE A 275 -1.22 2.02 -22.19
C ILE A 275 -0.07 2.28 -21.23
N CYS A 276 0.73 3.27 -21.57
CA CYS A 276 1.79 3.74 -20.68
C CYS A 276 1.54 5.21 -20.40
N LEU A 277 1.27 5.53 -19.14
CA LEU A 277 1.10 6.92 -18.72
C LEU A 277 2.44 7.47 -18.28
N ASP A 278 2.89 8.51 -18.95
CA ASP A 278 4.15 9.17 -18.62
C ASP A 278 3.90 10.43 -17.81
N PHE A 279 4.76 10.67 -16.84
CA PHE A 279 4.65 11.82 -15.96
C PHE A 279 5.92 12.63 -16.01
N THR A 280 5.75 13.95 -15.85
CA THR A 280 6.90 14.85 -15.92
C THR A 280 7.68 14.90 -14.63
N SER A 281 7.11 14.44 -13.53
CA SER A 281 7.83 14.34 -12.27
C SER A 281 7.80 12.90 -11.78
N LYS A 282 8.61 12.62 -10.78
CA LYS A 282 8.77 11.28 -10.26
C LYS A 282 7.46 10.75 -9.69
N VAL A 283 7.10 9.52 -10.02
CA VAL A 283 5.98 8.83 -9.41
C VAL A 283 6.45 8.31 -8.05
N ILE A 284 5.86 8.84 -6.99
CA ILE A 284 6.19 8.37 -5.65
C ILE A 284 5.48 7.05 -5.38
N ASP A 285 4.20 6.99 -5.73
CA ASP A 285 3.41 5.79 -5.52
C ASP A 285 2.10 5.94 -6.29
N PHE A 286 1.34 4.88 -6.34
CA PHE A 286 0.01 4.95 -6.91
C PHE A 286 -0.86 3.89 -6.26
N PHE A 287 -2.15 4.03 -6.41
CA PHE A 287 -3.07 2.98 -5.98
C PHE A 287 -4.29 2.95 -6.87
N VAL A 288 -5.03 1.87 -6.75
CA VAL A 288 -6.22 1.62 -7.56
C VAL A 288 -7.41 1.50 -6.61
N THR A 289 -8.51 2.16 -6.94
CA THR A 289 -9.75 1.95 -6.21
C THR A 289 -10.64 0.99 -7.00
N TYR A 290 -11.53 0.31 -6.28
CA TYR A 290 -12.40 -0.70 -6.85
C TYR A 290 -13.84 -0.31 -6.56
N LYS A 291 -14.76 -0.83 -7.41
CA LYS A 291 -16.13 -0.35 -7.34
C LYS A 291 -16.85 -0.68 -6.04
N GLU A 292 -16.52 -1.83 -5.51
CA GLU A 292 -17.16 -2.25 -4.26
C GLU A 292 -16.15 -2.97 -3.42
N UNK A 293 -16.39 -2.88 -2.26
CA UNK A 293 -15.46 -3.52 -1.37
C UNK A 293 -15.40 -4.98 -1.73
N UNK A 294 -15.02 -5.61 -1.85
CA UNK A 294 -14.86 -6.91 -2.21
C UNK A 294 -14.94 -7.16 -3.68
N SER A 295 -14.56 -6.25 -4.36
CA SER A 295 -14.71 -6.42 -5.83
C SER A 295 -13.33 -6.27 -6.49
N ASP A 296 -13.14 -6.94 -7.61
CA ASP A 296 -11.94 -6.79 -8.43
C ASP A 296 -12.13 -5.81 -9.58
N PHE A 297 -13.28 -5.17 -9.70
CA PHE A 297 -13.54 -4.23 -10.78
C PHE A 297 -12.86 -2.90 -10.47
N ALA A 298 -11.79 -2.62 -11.22
CA ALA A 298 -10.99 -1.41 -11.02
C ALA A 298 -11.76 -0.18 -11.50
N GLU A 299 -11.68 0.89 -10.75
CA GLU A 299 -12.43 2.10 -11.06
C GLU A 299 -11.53 3.27 -11.34
N VAL A 300 -10.65 3.62 -10.43
CA VAL A 300 -9.83 4.82 -10.55
C VAL A 300 -8.38 4.47 -10.22
N LEU A 301 -7.48 5.01 -11.03
CA LEU A 301 -6.06 5.00 -10.73
C LEU A 301 -5.69 6.36 -10.17
N VAL A 302 -5.13 6.38 -8.96
CA VAL A 302 -4.68 7.61 -8.33
C VAL A 302 -3.16 7.56 -8.28
N VAL A 303 -2.51 8.58 -8.83
CA VAL A 303 -1.06 8.63 -8.93
C VAL A 303 -0.55 9.77 -8.06
N LEU A 304 0.38 9.45 -7.18
CA LEU A 304 0.99 10.43 -6.29
C LEU A 304 2.36 10.80 -6.86
N LEU A 305 2.49 12.05 -7.22
CA LEU A 305 3.76 12.62 -7.67
C LEU A 305 4.39 13.39 -6.52
N GLU A 306 5.54 13.98 -6.76
CA GLU A 306 6.27 14.60 -5.65
C GLU A 306 5.49 15.69 -4.96
N GLU A 307 4.69 16.45 -5.68
CA GLU A 307 3.98 17.58 -5.09
C GLU A 307 2.50 17.62 -5.40
N GLU A 308 1.98 16.61 -6.11
CA GLU A 308 0.58 16.64 -6.50
C GLU A 308 0.11 15.20 -6.72
N PHE A 309 -1.19 15.03 -6.87
CA PHE A 309 -1.71 13.77 -7.34
C PHE A 309 -2.66 14.00 -8.50
N CYS A 310 -2.88 12.95 -9.28
CA CYS A 310 -3.80 12.98 -10.39
C CYS A 310 -4.51 11.64 -10.48
N ALA A 311 -5.62 11.63 -11.20
CA ALA A 311 -6.48 10.46 -11.24
C ALA A 311 -6.90 10.15 -12.65
N TYR A 312 -7.15 8.87 -12.92
CA TYR A 312 -7.50 8.38 -14.25
C TYR A 312 -8.61 7.36 -14.14
N ASP A 313 -9.46 7.33 -15.14
CA ASP A 313 -10.63 6.45 -15.20
C ASP A 313 -10.22 5.10 -15.79
N LEU A 314 -10.16 4.07 -14.96
CA LEU A 314 -9.79 2.73 -15.41
C LEU A 314 -10.93 1.97 -16.06
N THR A 315 -12.15 2.48 -15.97
CA THR A 315 -13.29 1.80 -16.62
C THR A 315 -13.32 2.05 -18.13
N ASP A 316 -12.62 3.09 -18.57
CA ASP A 316 -12.57 3.44 -19.99
C ASP A 316 -11.26 2.89 -20.57
N PRO A 317 -11.32 2.16 -21.69
CA PRO A 317 -10.06 1.61 -22.25
C PRO A 317 -9.00 2.65 -22.59
N LYS A 318 -9.38 3.90 -22.80
CA LYS A 318 -8.42 4.95 -23.10
C LYS A 318 -7.80 5.55 -21.84
N VAL A 319 -8.29 5.17 -20.68
CA VAL A 319 -7.78 5.63 -19.39
C VAL A 319 -7.64 7.14 -19.36
N PRO A 320 -8.72 7.88 -19.58
CA PRO A 320 -8.63 9.32 -19.63
C PRO A 320 -8.42 9.91 -18.22
N PRO A 321 -7.77 11.07 -18.14
CA PRO A 321 -7.65 11.69 -16.84
C PRO A 321 -9.01 12.13 -16.32
N ILE A 322 -9.16 12.04 -15.00
CA ILE A 322 -10.31 12.56 -14.30
C ILE A 322 -9.97 13.98 -13.90
N LYS A 323 -10.81 14.91 -14.26
CA LYS A 323 -10.56 16.29 -13.91
C LYS A 323 -10.53 16.41 -12.39
N ASN A 324 -9.43 16.95 -11.89
CA ASN A 324 -9.23 17.06 -10.46
C ASN A 324 -9.11 18.53 -10.10
N PRO A 325 -10.10 19.09 -9.41
CA PRO A 325 -10.03 20.51 -9.04
C PRO A 325 -8.98 20.80 -7.97
N TYR A 326 -8.31 19.79 -7.46
CA TYR A 326 -7.37 19.93 -6.35
C TYR A 326 -5.93 19.78 -6.80
N LEU A 327 -5.61 20.19 -7.99
CA LEU A 327 -4.27 20.02 -8.52
C LEU A 327 -3.31 21.01 -7.90
N HIS A 328 -3.12 20.91 -6.62
CA HIS A 328 -2.21 21.77 -5.90
C HIS A 328 -1.16 20.91 -5.23
N SER A 329 -0.16 21.58 -4.71
CA SER A 329 0.88 20.91 -3.98
C SER A 329 0.26 20.14 -2.81
N VAL A 330 0.58 18.87 -2.71
CA VAL A 330 0.11 18.03 -1.62
C VAL A 330 0.88 18.32 -0.35
N HIS A 331 2.16 18.66 -0.49
CA HIS A 331 2.99 18.90 0.66
C HIS A 331 4.23 19.69 0.26
N ALA A 332 4.73 20.50 1.19
CA ALA A 332 5.92 21.30 0.93
C ALA A 332 7.18 20.45 0.88
N SER A 333 7.23 19.34 1.59
CA SER A 333 8.38 18.44 1.52
C SER A 333 7.99 17.18 0.75
N ALA A 334 9.00 16.44 0.32
CA ALA A 334 8.76 15.28 -0.52
C ALA A 334 7.97 14.22 0.23
N VAL A 335 6.99 13.65 -0.44
CA VAL A 335 6.21 12.53 0.06
C VAL A 335 7.01 11.25 -0.12
N THR A 336 7.01 10.39 0.89
CA THR A 336 7.77 9.15 0.84
C THR A 336 6.90 7.91 0.85
N CYS A 337 5.65 8.01 1.32
CA CYS A 337 4.75 6.87 1.31
C CYS A 337 3.32 7.34 1.44
N ASN A 338 2.41 6.44 1.13
CA ASN A 338 0.99 6.73 1.28
C ASN A 338 0.23 5.45 1.59
N TYR A 339 -1.01 5.61 2.01
CA TYR A 339 -1.89 4.48 2.27
C TYR A 339 -3.34 4.92 2.08
N LEU A 340 -4.11 4.08 1.41
CA LEU A 340 -5.53 4.31 1.21
C LEU A 340 -6.33 3.36 2.07
N SER A 341 -7.31 3.87 2.80
CA SER A 341 -8.25 3.03 3.54
C SER A 341 -9.63 3.14 2.91
N SER A 342 -10.19 2.01 2.57
CA SER A 342 -11.53 1.98 1.99
C SER A 342 -12.57 1.37 2.93
N GLN A 343 -12.20 1.14 4.19
CA GLN A 343 -13.13 0.52 5.14
C GLN A 343 -13.12 1.29 6.45
N VAL A 344 -13.72 2.46 6.38
CA VAL A 344 -13.75 3.38 7.51
C VAL A 344 -15.16 3.31 8.13
N THR A 345 -15.24 3.15 9.44
CA THR A 345 -16.55 3.08 10.09
C THR A 345 -17.25 4.43 10.03
N ALA A 346 -18.58 4.39 10.14
CA ALA A 346 -19.36 5.62 10.09
C ALA A 346 -18.98 6.58 11.20
N GLU A 347 -18.70 6.05 12.38
CA GLU A 347 -18.32 6.90 13.52
C GLU A 347 -17.02 7.64 13.26
N VAL A 348 -16.04 6.93 12.74
CA VAL A 348 -14.75 7.55 12.43
C VAL A 348 -14.92 8.57 11.31
N TYR A 349 -15.71 8.23 10.30
CA TYR A 349 -15.93 9.15 9.20
C TYR A 349 -16.57 10.45 9.67
N GLU A 350 -17.56 10.34 10.56
CA GLU A 350 -18.19 11.54 11.10
C GLU A 350 -17.23 12.40 11.91
N GLN A 351 -16.37 11.75 12.71
CA GLN A 351 -15.36 12.50 13.45
C GLN A 351 -14.43 13.27 12.52
N ILE A 352 -14.06 12.64 11.42
CA ILE A 352 -13.20 13.29 10.45
C ILE A 352 -13.90 14.48 9.82
N ILE A 353 -15.18 14.33 9.47
CA ILE A 353 -15.94 15.43 8.90
C ILE A 353 -16.02 16.60 9.88
N LYS A 354 -16.30 16.32 11.15
CA LYS A 354 -16.39 17.40 12.14
C LYS A 354 -15.08 18.13 12.30
N ALA A 355 -13.98 17.38 12.32
CA ALA A 355 -12.67 18.02 12.43
C ALA A 355 -12.37 18.89 11.22
N GLY A 356 -12.78 18.44 10.03
CA GLY A 356 -12.60 19.23 8.84
C GLY A 356 -13.39 20.51 8.85
N GLU A 357 -14.60 20.48 9.39
CA GLU A 357 -15.40 21.70 9.53
C GLU A 357 -14.74 22.71 10.45
N LEU A 358 -14.15 22.23 11.55
CA LEU A 358 -13.42 23.12 12.42
C LEU A 358 -12.20 23.71 11.75
N GLN A 359 -11.50 22.92 10.98
CA GLN A 359 -10.34 23.39 10.25
C GLN A 359 -10.73 24.46 9.24
N ASP A 360 -11.83 24.24 8.55
CA ASP A 360 -12.31 25.21 7.56
C ASP A 360 -12.54 26.57 8.19
N LYS A 361 -13.13 26.59 9.38
CA LYS A 361 -13.40 27.84 10.05
C LYS A 361 -12.14 28.57 10.49
N HIS A 362 -11.08 27.83 10.82
CA HIS A 362 -9.94 28.44 11.52
C HIS A 362 -8.70 28.59 10.67
N TYR A 363 -8.53 27.79 9.61
CA TYR A 363 -7.21 27.67 9.01
C TYR A 363 -7.13 27.89 7.52
N SER A 364 -8.25 27.92 6.81
CA SER A 364 -8.12 27.80 5.38
C SER A 364 -9.09 28.68 4.62
N ASN A 365 -8.58 29.36 3.61
CA ASN A 365 -9.37 29.99 2.56
C ASN A 365 -9.54 29.06 1.37
N ILE A 366 -8.97 27.87 1.42
CA ILE A 366 -8.99 26.93 0.32
C ILE A 366 -10.04 25.88 0.61
N GLU A 367 -10.94 25.70 -0.32
CA GLU A 367 -12.03 24.77 -0.08
C GLU A 367 -11.56 23.33 -0.06
N TRP A 368 -10.69 22.99 -0.99
CA TRP A 368 -10.12 21.66 -0.95
C TRP A 368 -8.80 21.72 -0.19
N PRO A 369 -8.51 20.71 0.58
CA PRO A 369 -9.23 19.44 0.73
C PRO A 369 -10.40 19.51 1.69
N ILE A 370 -10.66 20.61 2.28
CA ILE A 370 -11.57 20.73 3.41
C ILE A 370 -13.00 20.44 2.98
N ASN A 371 -13.41 20.95 1.84
CA ASN A 371 -14.78 20.78 1.36
C ASN A 371 -14.88 19.69 0.30
N GLY A 372 -13.93 18.78 0.30
CA GLY A 372 -13.95 17.71 -0.69
C GLY A 372 -13.76 18.19 -2.11
N GLY A 373 -13.21 19.39 -2.24
CA GLY A 373 -12.93 19.91 -3.54
C GLY A 373 -14.13 20.44 -4.29
N THR A 374 -15.17 20.77 -3.58
CA THR A 374 -16.33 21.37 -4.22
C THR A 374 -15.94 22.72 -4.78
N LEU A 375 -16.11 22.86 -6.09
CA LEU A 375 -15.84 24.14 -6.74
C LEU A 375 -17.15 24.88 -6.95
N PRO A 376 -17.09 26.20 -6.93
CA PRO A 376 -18.25 26.98 -7.35
C PRO A 376 -18.61 26.60 -8.73
N UNK A 377 -19.21 26.23 -9.06
CA UNK A 377 -19.36 26.00 -10.32
C UNK A 377 -19.08 24.73 -10.81
N UNK A 378 -18.82 24.23 -9.97
CA UNK A 378 -18.40 23.00 -10.28
C UNK A 378 -19.57 22.34 -10.67
N SER A 379 -19.27 21.71 -11.61
CA SER A 379 -20.31 20.83 -12.06
C SER A 379 -20.35 19.55 -11.18
N UNK A 380 -21.21 19.25 -11.18
CA UNK A 380 -21.52 18.08 -10.57
C UNK A 380 -20.62 16.96 -10.92
N ASP A 381 -20.38 16.88 -12.13
CA ASP A 381 -19.50 15.78 -12.56
C ASP A 381 -18.11 15.91 -11.94
N ASP A 382 -17.59 17.10 -11.88
CA ASP A 382 -16.29 17.31 -11.25
C ASP A 382 -16.34 16.95 -9.77
N ASN A 383 -17.39 17.38 -9.11
CA ASN A 383 -17.55 17.04 -7.69
C ASN A 383 -17.75 15.55 -7.51
N ASP A 384 -18.48 14.94 -8.40
CA ASP A 384 -18.70 13.49 -8.33
C ASP A 384 -17.39 12.73 -8.51
N ASN A 385 -16.59 13.19 -9.39
CA ASN A 385 -15.32 12.49 -9.61
C ASN A 385 -14.38 12.58 -8.41
N UNK A 386 -14.47 13.64 -7.94
CA UNK A 386 -13.64 13.85 -6.84
C UNK A 386 -14.07 13.14 -5.64
N UNK A 387 -14.95 13.19 -5.74
CA UNK A 387 -15.69 12.65 -4.75
C UNK A 387 -15.74 11.20 -4.83
N SER A 388 -15.70 10.77 -5.88
CA SER A 388 -15.79 9.32 -5.94
C SER A 388 -14.53 8.66 -5.36
N ILE A 389 -13.45 9.29 -5.51
CA ILE A 389 -12.22 8.79 -4.87
C ILE A 389 -12.41 8.76 -3.37
N UNK A 390 -13.06 9.66 -3.09
CA UNK A 390 -13.24 9.77 -1.69
C UNK A 390 -14.42 9.04 -1.17
N UNK A 391 -15.05 8.98 -1.84
CA UNK A 391 -16.26 8.43 -1.57
C UNK A 391 -16.25 7.06 -1.30
N GLN A 392 -15.42 6.50 -1.84
CA GLN A 392 -15.33 5.07 -1.62
C GLN A 392 -14.90 4.72 -0.22
N GLU A 393 -14.40 5.63 0.44
CA GLU A 393 -13.81 5.36 1.75
C GLU A 393 -14.80 5.40 2.89
N UNK A 394 -15.68 5.89 2.57
CA UNK A 394 -16.65 6.06 3.57
C UNK A 394 -17.61 4.95 3.72
N GLU A 395 -17.41 4.06 3.01
CA GLU A 395 -18.25 2.91 3.14
C GLU A 395 -17.45 1.74 3.72
#